data_802f6d594bd774d4efba1428d337703e
#
_entry.id   802f6d594bd774d4efba1428d337703e
#
_cell.length_a   1.000
_cell.length_b   1.000
_cell.length_c   1.000
_cell.angle_alpha   90.00
_cell.angle_beta   90.00
_cell.angle_gamma   90.00
#
_symmetry.space_group_name_H-M   'P 1'
#
loop_
_entity.id
_entity.type
_entity.pdbx_description
1 polymer ?
#
loop_
_entity_poly.entity_id
_entity_poly.type
_entity_poly.pdbx_seq_one_letter_code
_entity_poly.pdbx_strand_id
1 'polypeptide(L)'
;MHSAQQQDYEGLFEMTTTDTANEVTSGESVGRLKENLERVETLSKRLVDIMAQKRGHHPGLDGPNQELFARAASSYWTGMLQNPSRLMSQQVEFWSKSVHNFAEAQKTVGGKMPDVEDGPSKDRRFQNPLWQSNPYFNYVKRQYLTNAEGLRAVVEGVNDMDTTDKQRLGYFTEQIINLMAPTNFLGTNPDALEKALETEGQSLVDGLENLVADLETNDGELIVRLADESAFDVGRNLATTDGKVVFRNRMLELIQYSPVTETVHETPIVLFPPWINKFYILDLKEKNSLVKWITEQGYTLFIVSWVNPDESYADVGLEEYIEEGYLEAIDVAKQVCQVDQVNAVGYCIAGTTLSLTLSLLKQRGDKSIKSATLFTALTDFSDQGEFTPFLQNDFVDAIEAEIGKDGILPQYIMARTFSFLRSNDLVYGPAIRSYMLGETPPALDLLYWNGDGTNLPGKMAVQYLRGLCQNNKFATEGLDLLGHRLHIKDVDVPVMAITCETDHIAAWKQCFRGVQQMGTRSKTFVVSQSGHIAGIVNPTSRNKYGHYTNTDLKGTPDGWMAAADFNEGSWWPRWGAWLKKRSGKQVPARLPGTQYYPALEAAPGQYVRARVAR
;
A
#
# COMPACT_ATOMS: atom_id res chain seq x y z
N MET A 1 -5.12 48.71 73.59
CA MET A 1 -6.55 49.06 73.58
C MET A 1 -7.16 48.19 72.47
N HIS A 2 -7.77 47.19 72.92
CA HIS A 2 -9.18 46.75 72.80
C HIS A 2 -9.45 46.15 71.43
N SER A 3 -9.71 44.93 71.40
CA SER A 3 -10.72 43.96 71.89
C SER A 3 -11.81 43.72 70.86
N ALA A 4 -11.95 42.42 70.61
CA ALA A 4 -13.18 41.68 70.31
C ALA A 4 -13.96 42.00 69.04
N GLN A 5 -14.12 41.00 68.16
CA GLN A 5 -15.34 40.16 68.29
C GLN A 5 -15.18 38.91 67.37
N GLN A 6 -15.23 37.80 68.08
CA GLN A 6 -15.60 36.50 67.56
C GLN A 6 -17.14 36.54 67.52
N GLN A 7 -17.71 36.31 66.30
CA GLN A 7 -19.14 35.95 66.21
C GLN A 7 -19.34 34.98 65.02
N ASP A 8 -19.70 33.82 65.42
CA ASP A 8 -20.62 32.84 64.87
C ASP A 8 -20.91 32.81 63.37
N TYR A 9 -20.41 31.76 62.73
CA TYR A 9 -21.06 31.14 61.61
C TYR A 9 -21.35 29.67 61.93
N GLU A 10 -22.33 29.45 62.81
CA GLU A 10 -23.14 28.23 62.76
C GLU A 10 -24.46 28.57 62.06
N GLY A 11 -24.82 27.76 61.08
CA GLY A 11 -26.16 27.71 60.50
C GLY A 11 -26.25 28.08 59.06
N LEU A 12 -26.14 27.06 58.19
CA LEU A 12 -26.97 26.78 57.01
C LEU A 12 -26.27 25.75 56.10
N PHE A 13 -26.21 24.52 56.54
CA PHE A 13 -26.19 23.38 55.67
C PHE A 13 -27.47 22.58 55.89
N GLU A 14 -28.58 23.08 55.33
CA GLU A 14 -29.65 22.17 54.96
C GLU A 14 -29.17 21.29 53.81
N MET A 15 -28.83 20.08 54.17
CA MET A 15 -28.68 18.97 53.25
C MET A 15 -30.04 18.68 52.63
N THR A 16 -30.30 19.23 51.44
CA THR A 16 -31.33 18.69 50.56
C THR A 16 -30.80 17.43 49.94
N THR A 17 -31.36 16.34 50.32
CA THR A 17 -31.16 14.98 49.80
C THR A 17 -31.31 14.94 48.27
N THR A 18 -30.18 14.79 47.58
CA THR A 18 -30.08 14.27 46.21
C THR A 18 -29.29 12.94 46.19
N ASP A 19 -29.59 12.06 47.14
CA ASP A 19 -28.90 10.76 47.25
C ASP A 19 -29.35 9.72 46.22
N THR A 20 -30.51 9.89 45.59
CA THR A 20 -31.02 8.89 44.64
C THR A 20 -30.36 8.94 43.24
N ALA A 21 -29.87 10.10 42.80
CA ALA A 21 -29.19 10.21 41.49
C ALA A 21 -27.73 9.72 41.54
N ASN A 22 -27.05 9.92 42.67
CA ASN A 22 -25.66 9.43 42.85
C ASN A 22 -25.59 7.92 43.11
N GLU A 23 -26.57 7.31 43.77
CA GLU A 23 -26.62 5.85 43.96
C GLU A 23 -26.94 5.11 42.64
N VAL A 24 -27.83 5.65 41.79
CA VAL A 24 -28.13 5.05 40.48
C VAL A 24 -26.93 5.14 39.56
N THR A 25 -26.23 6.27 39.47
CA THR A 25 -25.01 6.42 38.64
C THR A 25 -23.85 5.57 39.18
N SER A 26 -23.68 5.40 40.49
CA SER A 26 -22.65 4.53 41.06
C SER A 26 -22.95 3.03 40.84
N GLY A 27 -24.21 2.62 40.90
CA GLY A 27 -24.64 1.25 40.63
C GLY A 27 -24.47 0.85 39.18
N GLU A 28 -24.79 1.73 38.23
CA GLU A 28 -24.56 1.52 36.79
C GLU A 28 -23.07 1.48 36.43
N SER A 29 -22.24 2.35 37.02
CA SER A 29 -20.79 2.35 36.82
C SER A 29 -20.12 1.07 37.35
N VAL A 30 -20.54 0.60 38.55
CA VAL A 30 -20.06 -0.68 39.12
C VAL A 30 -20.53 -1.87 38.29
N GLY A 31 -21.75 -1.84 37.76
CA GLY A 31 -22.26 -2.87 36.84
C GLY A 31 -21.45 -2.96 35.57
N ARG A 32 -21.17 -1.82 34.90
CA ARG A 32 -20.31 -1.74 33.71
C ARG A 32 -18.87 -2.20 33.96
N LEU A 33 -18.31 -1.79 35.10
CA LEU A 33 -16.96 -2.23 35.47
C LEU A 33 -16.87 -3.76 35.59
N LYS A 34 -17.87 -4.39 36.24
CA LYS A 34 -17.93 -5.84 36.39
C LYS A 34 -18.05 -6.53 35.03
N GLU A 35 -18.94 -6.07 34.16
CA GLU A 35 -19.13 -6.57 32.81
C GLU A 35 -17.83 -6.45 32.00
N ASN A 36 -17.16 -5.29 32.07
CA ASN A 36 -15.89 -5.06 31.40
C ASN A 36 -14.79 -6.00 31.91
N LEU A 37 -14.71 -6.27 33.19
CA LEU A 37 -13.74 -7.23 33.75
C LEU A 37 -13.99 -8.67 33.27
N GLU A 38 -15.25 -9.11 33.20
CA GLU A 38 -15.63 -10.42 32.68
C GLU A 38 -15.29 -10.54 31.17
N ARG A 39 -15.53 -9.47 30.39
CA ARG A 39 -15.12 -9.40 28.97
C ARG A 39 -13.61 -9.49 28.82
N VAL A 40 -12.84 -8.70 29.57
CA VAL A 40 -11.37 -8.72 29.54
C VAL A 40 -10.83 -10.11 29.90
N GLU A 41 -11.39 -10.78 30.91
CA GLU A 41 -10.95 -12.14 31.27
C GLU A 41 -11.22 -13.12 30.13
N THR A 42 -12.39 -13.06 29.51
CA THR A 42 -12.75 -13.91 28.36
C THR A 42 -11.85 -13.67 27.16
N LEU A 43 -11.63 -12.39 26.81
CA LEU A 43 -10.76 -12.00 25.71
C LEU A 43 -9.29 -12.37 25.94
N SER A 44 -8.82 -12.25 27.19
CA SER A 44 -7.46 -12.66 27.56
C SER A 44 -7.24 -14.17 27.39
N LYS A 45 -8.23 -15.01 27.74
CA LYS A 45 -8.18 -16.46 27.51
C LYS A 45 -8.10 -16.77 26.01
N ARG A 46 -8.99 -16.15 25.21
CA ARG A 46 -8.95 -16.31 23.73
C ARG A 46 -7.61 -15.91 23.16
N LEU A 47 -7.04 -14.77 23.59
CA LEU A 47 -5.73 -14.31 23.17
C LEU A 47 -4.63 -15.33 23.44
N VAL A 48 -4.61 -15.93 24.66
CA VAL A 48 -3.65 -16.98 25.02
C VAL A 48 -3.81 -18.21 24.13
N ASP A 49 -5.04 -18.64 23.87
CA ASP A 49 -5.32 -19.80 23.01
C ASP A 49 -4.85 -19.57 21.57
N ILE A 50 -5.09 -18.38 21.02
CA ILE A 50 -4.61 -18.00 19.66
C ILE A 50 -3.08 -18.03 19.62
N MET A 51 -2.43 -17.39 20.58
CA MET A 51 -0.95 -17.35 20.63
C MET A 51 -0.32 -18.73 20.77
N ALA A 52 -0.99 -19.64 21.46
CA ALA A 52 -0.52 -21.03 21.61
C ALA A 52 -0.66 -21.84 20.30
N GLN A 53 -1.58 -21.48 19.43
CA GLN A 53 -1.85 -22.16 18.14
C GLN A 53 -1.13 -21.51 16.96
N LYS A 54 -0.51 -20.33 17.16
CA LYS A 54 0.16 -19.58 16.10
C LYS A 54 1.21 -20.43 15.38
N ARG A 55 1.10 -20.54 14.06
CA ARG A 55 2.14 -21.15 13.22
C ARG A 55 3.32 -20.19 13.08
N GLY A 56 4.52 -20.69 13.33
CA GLY A 56 5.75 -19.93 13.11
C GLY A 56 6.02 -19.75 11.60
N HIS A 57 6.29 -18.54 11.16
CA HIS A 57 6.83 -18.27 9.82
C HIS A 57 8.38 -18.23 9.85
N HIS A 58 8.99 -18.14 8.66
CA HIS A 58 10.46 -18.11 8.57
C HIS A 58 11.01 -16.81 9.19
N PRO A 59 11.96 -16.88 10.15
CA PRO A 59 12.46 -15.69 10.86
C PRO A 59 13.04 -14.60 9.94
N GLY A 60 13.53 -14.96 8.75
CA GLY A 60 14.01 -14.01 7.75
C GLY A 60 12.95 -13.04 7.22
N LEU A 61 11.66 -13.34 7.41
CA LEU A 61 10.56 -12.45 7.06
C LEU A 61 10.33 -11.34 8.10
N ASP A 62 10.90 -11.47 9.31
CA ASP A 62 10.74 -10.48 10.38
C ASP A 62 11.76 -9.34 10.30
N GLY A 63 12.85 -9.52 9.55
CA GLY A 63 13.87 -8.49 9.38
C GLY A 63 15.21 -9.05 8.88
N PRO A 64 16.21 -8.20 8.74
CA PRO A 64 17.53 -8.61 8.29
C PRO A 64 18.21 -9.48 9.35
N ASN A 65 19.12 -10.32 8.90
CA ASN A 65 19.95 -11.12 9.79
C ASN A 65 20.86 -10.22 10.66
N GLN A 66 21.36 -10.78 11.77
CA GLN A 66 22.24 -10.06 12.71
C GLN A 66 23.54 -9.56 12.06
N GLU A 67 23.95 -10.14 10.95
CA GLU A 67 25.18 -9.79 10.23
C GLU A 67 25.12 -8.36 9.66
N LEU A 68 23.95 -7.89 9.17
CA LEU A 68 23.79 -6.52 8.69
C LEU A 68 24.07 -5.51 9.81
N PHE A 69 23.49 -5.74 10.98
CA PHE A 69 23.71 -4.85 12.13
C PHE A 69 25.14 -4.95 12.68
N ALA A 70 25.75 -6.13 12.67
CA ALA A 70 27.14 -6.30 13.07
C ALA A 70 28.10 -5.58 12.12
N ARG A 71 27.88 -5.67 10.80
CA ARG A 71 28.66 -4.91 9.80
C ARG A 71 28.46 -3.41 9.95
N ALA A 72 27.23 -2.97 10.18
CA ALA A 72 26.92 -1.56 10.43
C ALA A 72 27.64 -1.03 11.67
N ALA A 73 27.59 -1.78 12.79
CA ALA A 73 28.30 -1.44 14.02
C ALA A 73 29.81 -1.37 13.79
N SER A 74 30.39 -2.36 13.12
CA SER A 74 31.84 -2.39 12.81
C SER A 74 32.24 -1.20 11.93
N SER A 75 31.49 -0.91 10.87
CA SER A 75 31.76 0.24 10.00
C SER A 75 31.62 1.58 10.75
N TYR A 76 30.59 1.70 11.58
CA TYR A 76 30.42 2.87 12.44
C TYR A 76 31.61 3.07 13.38
N TRP A 77 32.05 2.01 14.09
CA TRP A 77 33.23 2.07 14.97
C TRP A 77 34.52 2.40 14.22
N THR A 78 34.71 1.84 13.04
CA THR A 78 35.87 2.16 12.18
C THR A 78 35.84 3.63 11.75
N GLY A 79 34.71 4.14 11.32
CA GLY A 79 34.51 5.56 10.99
C GLY A 79 34.74 6.50 12.19
N MET A 80 34.39 6.04 13.41
CA MET A 80 34.68 6.71 14.67
C MET A 80 36.19 6.89 14.91
N LEU A 81 36.93 5.83 14.72
CA LEU A 81 38.40 5.84 14.91
C LEU A 81 39.09 6.74 13.86
N GLN A 82 38.54 6.87 12.67
CA GLN A 82 39.08 7.71 11.61
C GLN A 82 38.71 9.20 11.75
N ASN A 83 37.57 9.53 12.36
CA ASN A 83 37.08 10.90 12.56
C ASN A 83 36.52 11.14 13.98
N PRO A 84 37.37 11.08 15.03
CA PRO A 84 36.90 11.19 16.41
C PRO A 84 36.22 12.54 16.73
N SER A 85 36.61 13.62 16.05
CA SER A 85 36.06 14.96 16.29
C SER A 85 34.60 15.08 15.83
N ARG A 86 34.24 14.45 14.71
CA ARG A 86 32.84 14.45 14.20
C ARG A 86 31.92 13.71 15.16
N LEU A 87 32.41 12.61 15.69
CA LEU A 87 31.64 11.81 16.62
C LEU A 87 31.46 12.49 17.97
N MET A 88 32.56 13.06 18.52
CA MET A 88 32.45 13.83 19.76
C MET A 88 31.43 14.98 19.60
N SER A 89 31.42 15.67 18.47
CA SER A 89 30.41 16.72 18.22
C SER A 89 28.98 16.16 18.19
N GLN A 90 28.73 15.02 17.53
CA GLN A 90 27.41 14.39 17.50
C GLN A 90 26.97 13.90 18.89
N GLN A 91 27.89 13.30 19.66
CA GLN A 91 27.58 12.87 21.04
C GLN A 91 27.33 14.07 21.96
N VAL A 92 28.14 15.10 21.86
CA VAL A 92 27.95 16.34 22.65
C VAL A 92 26.61 16.98 22.30
N GLU A 93 26.24 17.04 21.02
CA GLU A 93 24.95 17.56 20.58
C GLU A 93 23.78 16.71 21.12
N PHE A 94 23.87 15.39 21.01
CA PHE A 94 22.86 14.47 21.55
C PHE A 94 22.69 14.65 23.08
N TRP A 95 23.78 14.65 23.84
CA TRP A 95 23.73 14.84 25.27
C TRP A 95 23.24 16.25 25.65
N SER A 96 23.66 17.27 24.93
CA SER A 96 23.20 18.63 25.15
C SER A 96 21.68 18.75 24.95
N LYS A 97 21.14 18.19 23.86
CA LYS A 97 19.69 18.13 23.60
C LYS A 97 18.97 17.34 24.69
N SER A 98 19.49 16.18 25.11
CA SER A 98 18.88 15.35 26.14
C SER A 98 18.86 16.04 27.50
N VAL A 99 19.95 16.67 27.90
CA VAL A 99 20.03 17.45 29.17
C VAL A 99 19.11 18.66 29.10
N HIS A 100 19.05 19.34 27.97
CA HIS A 100 18.14 20.47 27.75
C HIS A 100 16.68 20.01 27.89
N ASN A 101 16.27 18.92 27.23
CA ASN A 101 14.91 18.36 27.32
C ASN A 101 14.55 18.02 28.78
N PHE A 102 15.49 17.44 29.54
CA PHE A 102 15.28 17.12 30.94
C PHE A 102 15.15 18.38 31.81
N ALA A 103 16.01 19.39 31.59
CA ALA A 103 15.95 20.65 32.32
C ALA A 103 14.66 21.42 32.05
N GLU A 104 14.16 21.43 30.81
CA GLU A 104 12.87 22.05 30.45
C GLU A 104 11.71 21.31 31.11
N ALA A 105 11.73 19.98 31.11
CA ALA A 105 10.72 19.18 31.82
C ALA A 105 10.69 19.52 33.32
N GLN A 106 11.84 19.70 33.99
CA GLN A 106 11.90 20.08 35.40
C GLN A 106 11.36 21.51 35.65
N LYS A 107 11.65 22.48 34.76
CA LYS A 107 11.11 23.84 34.89
C LYS A 107 9.58 23.84 34.81
N THR A 108 9.01 22.99 33.95
CA THR A 108 7.57 22.90 33.76
C THR A 108 6.85 22.28 34.96
N VAL A 109 7.47 21.30 35.63
CA VAL A 109 6.97 20.75 36.90
C VAL A 109 6.95 21.85 38.01
N GLY A 110 7.84 22.84 37.92
CA GLY A 110 7.86 24.02 38.80
C GLY A 110 6.85 25.13 38.47
N GLY A 111 5.90 24.89 37.54
CA GLY A 111 4.81 25.83 37.22
C GLY A 111 5.14 26.89 36.16
N LYS A 112 6.30 26.81 35.48
CA LYS A 112 6.58 27.62 34.30
C LYS A 112 6.22 26.85 33.04
N MET A 113 5.37 27.42 32.20
CA MET A 113 5.11 26.86 30.86
C MET A 113 6.43 26.78 30.08
N PRO A 114 6.65 25.73 29.29
CA PRO A 114 7.80 25.66 28.41
C PRO A 114 7.78 26.88 27.47
N ASP A 115 8.95 27.45 27.18
CA ASP A 115 9.09 28.38 26.06
C ASP A 115 8.77 27.60 24.78
N VAL A 116 7.55 27.79 24.26
CA VAL A 116 7.06 27.08 23.07
C VAL A 116 7.63 27.80 21.85
N GLU A 117 8.85 27.43 21.46
CA GLU A 117 9.39 27.81 20.15
C GLU A 117 8.89 26.90 19.02
N ASP A 118 8.28 25.76 19.33
CA ASP A 118 7.76 24.82 18.35
C ASP A 118 6.30 25.16 18.00
N GLY A 119 6.10 25.71 16.81
CA GLY A 119 4.78 25.78 16.18
C GLY A 119 4.16 24.36 16.07
N PRO A 120 2.90 24.23 15.58
CA PRO A 120 2.24 22.94 15.50
C PRO A 120 3.15 21.94 14.76
N SER A 121 3.36 20.77 15.39
CA SER A 121 4.22 19.71 14.86
C SER A 121 3.80 19.36 13.44
N LYS A 122 4.74 19.36 12.49
CA LYS A 122 4.51 18.87 11.13
C LYS A 122 4.25 17.35 11.10
N ASP A 123 4.69 16.63 12.15
CA ASP A 123 4.45 15.22 12.32
C ASP A 123 3.02 14.98 12.83
N ARG A 124 2.20 14.32 12.02
CA ARG A 124 0.79 14.07 12.30
C ARG A 124 0.55 13.22 13.56
N ARG A 125 1.55 12.50 14.03
CA ARG A 125 1.46 11.70 15.24
C ARG A 125 1.34 12.55 16.52
N PHE A 126 1.84 13.79 16.52
CA PHE A 126 1.95 14.67 17.68
C PHE A 126 1.02 15.88 17.57
N GLN A 127 -0.23 15.65 17.16
CA GLN A 127 -1.22 16.73 16.96
C GLN A 127 -1.99 17.07 18.24
N ASN A 128 -2.12 16.13 19.19
CA ASN A 128 -2.81 16.39 20.45
C ASN A 128 -2.13 17.54 21.19
N PRO A 129 -2.90 18.53 21.71
CA PRO A 129 -2.34 19.68 22.44
C PRO A 129 -1.48 19.29 23.65
N LEU A 130 -1.74 18.15 24.28
CA LEU A 130 -0.98 17.67 25.44
C LEU A 130 0.49 17.38 25.11
N TRP A 131 0.83 17.10 23.84
CA TRP A 131 2.22 16.99 23.42
C TRP A 131 3.02 18.29 23.59
N GLN A 132 2.34 19.42 23.74
CA GLN A 132 2.95 20.74 23.97
C GLN A 132 2.74 21.23 25.39
N SER A 133 1.51 21.09 25.91
CA SER A 133 1.09 21.71 27.19
C SER A 133 1.39 20.85 28.42
N ASN A 134 1.49 19.53 28.29
CA ASN A 134 1.77 18.64 29.41
C ASN A 134 3.27 18.32 29.52
N PRO A 135 3.93 18.56 30.68
CA PRO A 135 5.37 18.34 30.87
C PRO A 135 5.85 16.94 30.54
N TYR A 136 5.09 15.92 30.93
CA TYR A 136 5.43 14.52 30.69
C TYR A 136 5.41 14.19 29.21
N PHE A 137 4.31 14.46 28.53
CA PHE A 137 4.19 14.17 27.10
C PHE A 137 5.17 15.00 26.26
N ASN A 138 5.38 16.28 26.63
CA ASN A 138 6.36 17.13 25.95
C ASN A 138 7.78 16.55 26.07
N TYR A 139 8.19 16.15 27.26
CA TYR A 139 9.49 15.50 27.47
C TYR A 139 9.64 14.21 26.69
N VAL A 140 8.66 13.32 26.75
CA VAL A 140 8.67 12.03 26.03
C VAL A 140 8.77 12.24 24.53
N LYS A 141 7.98 13.17 23.95
CA LYS A 141 8.06 13.53 22.53
C LYS A 141 9.46 14.04 22.15
N ARG A 142 9.96 15.03 22.89
CA ARG A 142 11.28 15.65 22.58
C ARG A 142 12.42 14.62 22.68
N GLN A 143 12.39 13.78 23.70
CA GLN A 143 13.42 12.74 23.85
C GLN A 143 13.34 11.70 22.73
N TYR A 144 12.13 11.30 22.34
CA TYR A 144 11.95 10.41 21.17
C TYR A 144 12.52 11.03 19.88
N LEU A 145 12.22 12.29 19.60
CA LEU A 145 12.74 12.98 18.42
C LEU A 145 14.27 13.09 18.44
N THR A 146 14.84 13.39 19.60
CA THR A 146 16.31 13.44 19.78
C THR A 146 16.96 12.06 19.56
N ASN A 147 16.35 10.99 20.08
CA ASN A 147 16.82 9.62 19.87
C ASN A 147 16.73 9.23 18.38
N ALA A 148 15.64 9.59 17.71
CA ALA A 148 15.44 9.33 16.27
C ALA A 148 16.49 10.06 15.41
N GLU A 149 16.77 11.33 15.69
CA GLU A 149 17.86 12.08 15.03
C GLU A 149 19.23 11.42 15.26
N GLY A 150 19.50 10.99 16.50
CA GLY A 150 20.75 10.29 16.84
C GLY A 150 20.93 8.99 16.04
N LEU A 151 19.88 8.17 15.94
CA LEU A 151 19.91 6.93 15.15
C LEU A 151 20.13 7.20 13.66
N ARG A 152 19.45 8.20 13.08
CA ARG A 152 19.65 8.60 11.68
C ARG A 152 21.08 9.09 11.43
N ALA A 153 21.62 9.89 12.35
CA ALA A 153 22.99 10.38 12.25
C ALA A 153 24.04 9.24 12.29
N VAL A 154 23.76 8.17 13.06
CA VAL A 154 24.60 6.95 13.06
C VAL A 154 24.59 6.30 11.67
N VAL A 155 23.42 6.08 11.07
CA VAL A 155 23.29 5.49 9.73
C VAL A 155 23.97 6.33 8.66
N GLU A 156 23.78 7.64 8.70
CA GLU A 156 24.44 8.58 7.77
C GLU A 156 25.97 8.54 7.91
N GLY A 157 26.46 8.32 9.14
CA GLY A 157 27.89 8.24 9.47
C GLY A 157 28.57 6.96 8.99
N VAL A 158 27.82 5.94 8.60
CA VAL A 158 28.38 4.69 8.06
C VAL A 158 28.83 4.89 6.61
N ASN A 159 30.15 4.82 6.36
CA ASN A 159 30.72 5.13 5.04
C ASN A 159 31.29 3.90 4.31
N ASP A 160 31.62 2.83 5.01
CA ASP A 160 32.31 1.65 4.46
C ASP A 160 31.34 0.49 4.14
N MET A 161 30.06 0.79 3.93
CA MET A 161 29.06 -0.16 3.46
C MET A 161 28.69 0.10 2.00
N ASP A 162 28.36 -0.96 1.26
CA ASP A 162 27.79 -0.80 -0.05
C ASP A 162 26.43 -0.08 0.00
N THR A 163 26.01 0.47 -1.13
CA THR A 163 24.78 1.30 -1.23
C THR A 163 23.53 0.53 -0.79
N THR A 164 23.43 -0.74 -1.14
CA THR A 164 22.27 -1.59 -0.83
C THR A 164 22.17 -1.87 0.67
N ASP A 165 23.28 -2.26 1.29
CA ASP A 165 23.31 -2.50 2.75
C ASP A 165 23.04 -1.21 3.53
N LYS A 166 23.53 -0.06 3.04
CA LYS A 166 23.21 1.23 3.65
C LYS A 166 21.74 1.59 3.54
N GLN A 167 21.09 1.32 2.39
CA GLN A 167 19.64 1.49 2.22
C GLN A 167 18.85 0.57 3.16
N ARG A 168 19.26 -0.70 3.28
CA ARG A 168 18.66 -1.67 4.22
C ARG A 168 18.76 -1.17 5.67
N LEU A 169 19.96 -0.78 6.08
CA LEU A 169 20.19 -0.25 7.41
C LEU A 169 19.31 0.97 7.70
N GLY A 170 19.23 1.91 6.75
CA GLY A 170 18.36 3.07 6.85
C GLY A 170 16.90 2.69 7.02
N TYR A 171 16.40 1.79 6.16
CA TYR A 171 15.03 1.32 6.22
C TYR A 171 14.68 0.68 7.58
N PHE A 172 15.49 -0.28 8.04
CA PHE A 172 15.22 -0.97 9.32
C PHE A 172 15.38 -0.04 10.52
N THR A 173 16.29 0.93 10.44
CA THR A 173 16.43 1.97 11.47
C THR A 173 15.14 2.82 11.55
N GLU A 174 14.56 3.22 10.42
CA GLU A 174 13.28 3.92 10.40
C GLU A 174 12.13 3.04 10.94
N GLN A 175 12.12 1.73 10.67
CA GLN A 175 11.13 0.82 11.28
C GLN A 175 11.29 0.77 12.81
N ILE A 176 12.51 0.70 13.34
CA ILE A 176 12.76 0.75 14.78
C ILE A 176 12.31 2.08 15.37
N ILE A 177 12.63 3.21 14.71
CA ILE A 177 12.18 4.54 15.14
C ILE A 177 10.65 4.60 15.18
N ASN A 178 9.97 4.13 14.12
CA ASN A 178 8.51 4.13 14.06
C ASN A 178 7.89 3.23 15.12
N LEU A 179 8.45 2.03 15.36
CA LEU A 179 8.00 1.12 16.41
C LEU A 179 8.11 1.75 17.81
N MET A 180 9.19 2.47 18.06
CA MET A 180 9.48 3.10 19.36
C MET A 180 8.75 4.44 19.55
N ALA A 181 7.90 4.85 18.62
CA ALA A 181 7.14 6.09 18.76
C ALA A 181 6.26 6.06 20.02
N PRO A 182 6.29 7.10 20.86
CA PRO A 182 5.52 7.11 22.11
C PRO A 182 4.01 7.03 21.89
N THR A 183 3.52 7.36 20.71
CA THR A 183 2.12 7.17 20.31
C THR A 183 1.70 5.71 20.25
N ASN A 184 2.64 4.76 20.13
CA ASN A 184 2.35 3.33 20.04
C ASN A 184 2.13 2.64 21.38
N PHE A 185 2.27 3.37 22.49
CA PHE A 185 2.16 2.80 23.85
C PHE A 185 1.10 3.54 24.64
N LEU A 186 0.19 2.79 25.27
CA LEU A 186 -0.94 3.35 26.02
C LEU A 186 -0.49 4.41 27.05
N GLY A 187 0.54 4.11 27.85
CA GLY A 187 1.01 5.01 28.91
C GLY A 187 1.66 6.31 28.43
N THR A 188 1.99 6.41 27.16
CA THR A 188 2.63 7.59 26.56
C THR A 188 1.83 8.20 25.42
N ASN A 189 0.63 7.67 25.12
CA ASN A 189 -0.27 8.22 24.11
C ASN A 189 -1.38 9.05 24.75
N PRO A 190 -1.36 10.40 24.66
CA PRO A 190 -2.39 11.24 25.28
C PRO A 190 -3.79 11.00 24.70
N ASP A 191 -3.94 10.77 23.38
CA ASP A 191 -5.24 10.50 22.78
C ASP A 191 -5.88 9.25 23.37
N ALA A 192 -5.09 8.18 23.56
CA ALA A 192 -5.56 6.92 24.12
C ALA A 192 -5.94 7.06 25.62
N LEU A 193 -5.15 7.82 26.39
CA LEU A 193 -5.44 8.06 27.80
C LEU A 193 -6.66 8.95 28.00
N GLU A 194 -6.80 10.03 27.23
CA GLU A 194 -8.00 10.87 27.25
C GLU A 194 -9.23 10.06 26.89
N LYS A 195 -9.17 9.25 25.81
CA LYS A 195 -10.28 8.41 25.40
C LYS A 195 -10.67 7.36 26.45
N ALA A 196 -9.68 6.73 27.08
CA ALA A 196 -9.91 5.76 28.14
C ALA A 196 -10.60 6.42 29.36
N LEU A 197 -10.20 7.64 29.72
CA LEU A 197 -10.83 8.40 30.79
C LEU A 197 -12.28 8.81 30.44
N GLU A 198 -12.49 9.35 29.22
CA GLU A 198 -13.83 9.75 28.74
C GLU A 198 -14.82 8.59 28.70
N THR A 199 -14.34 7.38 28.39
CA THR A 199 -15.17 6.18 28.22
C THR A 199 -15.19 5.26 29.44
N GLU A 200 -14.63 5.71 30.57
CA GLU A 200 -14.48 4.88 31.78
C GLU A 200 -13.81 3.53 31.50
N GLY A 201 -12.84 3.51 30.59
CA GLY A 201 -12.09 2.32 30.17
C GLY A 201 -12.76 1.46 29.09
N GLN A 202 -13.98 1.79 28.64
CA GLN A 202 -14.70 1.02 27.63
C GLN A 202 -13.90 0.94 26.31
N SER A 203 -13.26 2.02 25.88
CA SER A 203 -12.43 2.04 24.65
C SER A 203 -11.32 0.99 24.67
N LEU A 204 -10.75 0.69 25.83
CA LEU A 204 -9.70 -0.33 25.96
C LEU A 204 -10.26 -1.76 25.83
N VAL A 205 -11.47 -1.99 26.33
CA VAL A 205 -12.17 -3.27 26.19
C VAL A 205 -12.53 -3.52 24.72
N ASP A 206 -13.12 -2.52 24.07
CA ASP A 206 -13.46 -2.59 22.64
C ASP A 206 -12.19 -2.74 21.77
N GLY A 207 -11.10 -2.06 22.18
CA GLY A 207 -9.80 -2.21 21.53
C GLY A 207 -9.20 -3.62 21.66
N LEU A 208 -9.33 -4.24 22.84
CA LEU A 208 -8.91 -5.64 23.03
C LEU A 208 -9.78 -6.60 22.23
N GLU A 209 -11.08 -6.35 22.12
CA GLU A 209 -11.99 -7.12 21.25
C GLU A 209 -11.56 -7.05 19.78
N ASN A 210 -11.26 -5.85 19.28
CA ASN A 210 -10.76 -5.65 17.94
C ASN A 210 -9.45 -6.42 17.69
N LEU A 211 -8.50 -6.35 18.64
CA LEU A 211 -7.23 -7.08 18.56
C LEU A 211 -7.43 -8.59 18.48
N VAL A 212 -8.26 -9.16 19.38
CA VAL A 212 -8.57 -10.59 19.41
C VAL A 212 -9.23 -11.03 18.10
N ALA A 213 -10.21 -10.25 17.62
CA ALA A 213 -10.90 -10.54 16.36
C ALA A 213 -9.94 -10.50 15.15
N ASP A 214 -9.00 -9.56 15.11
CA ASP A 214 -8.00 -9.49 14.04
C ASP A 214 -7.03 -10.68 14.09
N LEU A 215 -6.58 -11.09 15.27
CA LEU A 215 -5.72 -12.26 15.43
C LEU A 215 -6.44 -13.57 15.08
N GLU A 216 -7.72 -13.73 15.49
CA GLU A 216 -8.52 -14.92 15.13
C GLU A 216 -8.74 -15.02 13.62
N THR A 217 -9.02 -13.88 12.98
CA THR A 217 -9.26 -13.84 11.53
C THR A 217 -8.00 -14.18 10.73
N ASN A 218 -6.80 -13.96 11.30
CA ASN A 218 -5.52 -14.08 10.61
C ASN A 218 -4.60 -15.17 11.20
N ASP A 219 -5.15 -16.23 11.78
CA ASP A 219 -4.41 -17.39 12.32
C ASP A 219 -3.28 -16.99 13.30
N GLY A 220 -3.54 -15.99 14.14
CA GLY A 220 -2.59 -15.44 15.11
C GLY A 220 -1.60 -14.42 14.55
N GLU A 221 -1.68 -14.08 13.27
CA GLU A 221 -0.89 -12.99 12.69
C GLU A 221 -1.56 -11.64 12.97
N LEU A 222 -0.75 -10.66 13.41
CA LEU A 222 -1.24 -9.31 13.67
C LEU A 222 -1.35 -8.52 12.36
N ILE A 223 -2.51 -8.62 11.72
CA ILE A 223 -2.88 -7.85 10.54
C ILE A 223 -4.07 -6.97 10.92
N VAL A 224 -3.81 -5.67 11.02
CA VAL A 224 -4.84 -4.69 11.43
C VAL A 224 -5.86 -4.52 10.32
N ARG A 225 -7.15 -4.63 10.64
CA ARG A 225 -8.23 -4.31 9.70
C ARG A 225 -8.21 -2.83 9.36
N LEU A 226 -8.10 -2.51 8.07
CA LEU A 226 -8.03 -1.14 7.58
C LEU A 226 -9.41 -0.55 7.25
N ALA A 227 -10.41 -1.39 7.01
CA ALA A 227 -11.75 -0.97 6.64
C ALA A 227 -12.83 -1.83 7.31
N ASP A 228 -14.02 -1.25 7.48
CA ASP A 228 -15.22 -2.00 7.82
C ASP A 228 -15.64 -2.85 6.61
N GLU A 229 -15.35 -4.14 6.67
CA GLU A 229 -15.67 -5.09 5.60
C GLU A 229 -17.18 -5.27 5.39
N SER A 230 -17.99 -5.06 6.42
CA SER A 230 -19.44 -5.23 6.33
C SER A 230 -20.13 -4.16 5.48
N ALA A 231 -19.45 -3.03 5.27
CA ALA A 231 -19.94 -1.92 4.47
C ALA A 231 -19.85 -2.16 2.95
N PHE A 232 -19.13 -3.21 2.51
CA PHE A 232 -18.81 -3.43 1.11
C PHE A 232 -19.22 -4.81 0.61
N ASP A 233 -19.76 -4.83 -0.63
CA ASP A 233 -20.16 -6.04 -1.33
C ASP A 233 -19.84 -5.87 -2.83
N VAL A 234 -18.88 -6.66 -3.31
CA VAL A 234 -18.40 -6.63 -4.69
C VAL A 234 -19.50 -7.10 -5.65
N GLY A 235 -19.88 -6.24 -6.59
CA GLY A 235 -20.99 -6.40 -7.51
C GLY A 235 -22.29 -5.74 -7.03
N ARG A 236 -22.35 -5.20 -5.80
CA ARG A 236 -23.51 -4.46 -5.29
C ARG A 236 -23.23 -2.98 -5.07
N ASN A 237 -22.11 -2.66 -4.40
CA ASN A 237 -21.70 -1.27 -4.16
C ASN A 237 -20.22 -0.99 -4.50
N LEU A 238 -19.50 -2.01 -4.98
CA LEU A 238 -18.20 -1.94 -5.64
C LEU A 238 -18.26 -2.73 -6.94
N ALA A 239 -17.50 -2.36 -7.97
CA ALA A 239 -17.46 -3.03 -9.27
C ALA A 239 -18.87 -3.17 -9.90
N THR A 240 -19.60 -2.06 -9.99
CA THR A 240 -21.01 -2.05 -10.40
C THR A 240 -21.24 -1.69 -11.86
N THR A 241 -20.19 -1.42 -12.64
CA THR A 241 -20.32 -1.13 -14.08
C THR A 241 -20.88 -2.36 -14.81
N ASP A 242 -21.93 -2.16 -15.60
CA ASP A 242 -22.63 -3.26 -16.30
C ASP A 242 -21.74 -3.93 -17.34
N GLY A 243 -21.79 -5.26 -17.36
CA GLY A 243 -21.01 -6.10 -18.27
C GLY A 243 -21.30 -7.58 -18.06
N LYS A 244 -20.61 -8.42 -18.81
CA LYS A 244 -20.71 -9.88 -18.72
C LYS A 244 -19.35 -10.54 -18.75
N VAL A 245 -19.20 -11.63 -18.04
CA VAL A 245 -18.12 -12.59 -18.24
C VAL A 245 -18.41 -13.30 -19.57
N VAL A 246 -17.49 -13.18 -20.53
CA VAL A 246 -17.62 -13.75 -21.86
C VAL A 246 -16.68 -14.93 -22.12
N PHE A 247 -15.71 -15.11 -21.23
CA PHE A 247 -14.78 -16.23 -21.26
C PHE A 247 -14.27 -16.53 -19.85
N ARG A 248 -14.01 -17.80 -19.59
CA ARG A 248 -13.40 -18.27 -18.33
C ARG A 248 -12.51 -19.47 -18.62
N ASN A 249 -11.32 -19.45 -18.06
CA ASN A 249 -10.45 -20.63 -17.90
C ASN A 249 -9.94 -20.69 -16.45
N ARG A 250 -9.00 -21.59 -16.15
CA ARG A 250 -8.47 -21.72 -14.79
C ARG A 250 -7.75 -20.48 -14.29
N MET A 251 -7.21 -19.62 -15.19
CA MET A 251 -6.39 -18.45 -14.82
C MET A 251 -7.20 -17.18 -14.68
N LEU A 252 -8.27 -17.03 -15.45
CA LEU A 252 -9.01 -15.77 -15.52
C LEU A 252 -10.48 -15.92 -15.90
N GLU A 253 -11.23 -14.88 -15.56
CA GLU A 253 -12.48 -14.48 -16.19
C GLU A 253 -12.24 -13.24 -17.05
N LEU A 254 -12.73 -13.24 -18.29
CA LEU A 254 -12.68 -12.08 -19.16
C LEU A 254 -14.04 -11.38 -19.17
N ILE A 255 -14.08 -10.17 -18.64
CA ILE A 255 -15.31 -9.35 -18.55
C ILE A 255 -15.34 -8.39 -19.73
N GLN A 256 -16.41 -8.45 -20.54
CA GLN A 256 -16.73 -7.44 -21.53
C GLN A 256 -17.79 -6.51 -20.95
N TYR A 257 -17.49 -5.21 -20.91
CA TYR A 257 -18.45 -4.22 -20.41
C TYR A 257 -19.46 -3.80 -21.47
N SER A 258 -20.69 -3.55 -21.01
CA SER A 258 -21.77 -3.09 -21.88
C SER A 258 -21.47 -1.71 -22.46
N PRO A 259 -21.73 -1.49 -23.75
CA PRO A 259 -21.55 -0.19 -24.35
C PRO A 259 -22.60 0.81 -23.83
N VAL A 260 -22.18 2.05 -23.63
CA VAL A 260 -23.06 3.17 -23.23
C VAL A 260 -23.23 4.20 -24.36
N THR A 261 -22.65 3.90 -25.53
CA THR A 261 -22.72 4.72 -26.75
C THR A 261 -23.26 3.89 -27.91
N GLU A 262 -23.93 4.50 -28.91
CA GLU A 262 -24.47 3.82 -30.09
C GLU A 262 -23.38 3.26 -31.00
N THR A 263 -22.23 3.92 -31.02
CA THR A 263 -21.06 3.50 -31.79
C THR A 263 -19.83 3.40 -30.90
N VAL A 264 -18.92 2.50 -31.25
CA VAL A 264 -17.64 2.29 -30.54
C VAL A 264 -16.48 2.32 -31.52
N HIS A 265 -15.29 2.52 -31.02
CA HIS A 265 -14.07 2.36 -31.82
C HIS A 265 -13.90 0.91 -32.27
N GLU A 266 -13.44 0.71 -33.50
CA GLU A 266 -13.24 -0.61 -34.12
C GLU A 266 -12.28 -1.49 -33.30
N THR A 267 -11.14 -0.93 -32.88
CA THR A 267 -10.13 -1.65 -32.08
C THR A 267 -10.50 -1.61 -30.60
N PRO A 268 -10.79 -2.76 -29.96
CA PRO A 268 -11.16 -2.82 -28.55
C PRO A 268 -9.93 -2.61 -27.64
N ILE A 269 -10.19 -2.41 -26.36
CA ILE A 269 -9.21 -2.37 -25.29
C ILE A 269 -9.29 -3.66 -24.49
N VAL A 270 -8.12 -4.31 -24.25
CA VAL A 270 -7.96 -5.38 -23.27
C VAL A 270 -7.08 -4.85 -22.13
N LEU A 271 -7.64 -4.80 -20.92
CA LEU A 271 -6.98 -4.28 -19.74
C LEU A 271 -6.62 -5.43 -18.79
N PHE A 272 -5.34 -5.49 -18.44
CA PHE A 272 -4.74 -6.43 -17.51
C PHE A 272 -4.44 -5.71 -16.19
N PRO A 273 -5.25 -5.91 -15.14
CA PRO A 273 -4.96 -5.38 -13.81
C PRO A 273 -3.87 -6.21 -13.12
N PRO A 274 -3.28 -5.69 -12.04
CA PRO A 274 -2.34 -6.47 -11.24
C PRO A 274 -2.96 -7.80 -10.79
N TRP A 275 -2.18 -8.89 -10.86
CA TRP A 275 -2.61 -10.21 -10.40
C TRP A 275 -2.33 -10.44 -8.90
N ILE A 276 -1.73 -9.48 -8.20
CA ILE A 276 -1.56 -9.49 -6.73
C ILE A 276 -2.73 -8.85 -5.99
N ASN A 277 -3.60 -8.13 -6.71
CA ASN A 277 -4.81 -7.49 -6.20
C ASN A 277 -5.95 -7.64 -7.20
N LYS A 278 -7.15 -7.36 -6.76
CA LYS A 278 -8.35 -7.51 -7.58
C LYS A 278 -8.60 -6.29 -8.47
N PHE A 279 -9.14 -6.53 -9.65
CA PHE A 279 -9.29 -5.54 -10.72
C PHE A 279 -10.16 -4.34 -10.36
N TYR A 280 -11.05 -4.47 -9.37
CA TYR A 280 -12.07 -3.46 -9.08
C TYR A 280 -11.53 -2.15 -8.49
N ILE A 281 -10.22 -2.05 -8.25
CA ILE A 281 -9.59 -0.73 -8.03
C ILE A 281 -9.91 0.25 -9.16
N LEU A 282 -10.09 -0.25 -10.38
CA LEU A 282 -10.42 0.54 -11.56
C LEU A 282 -11.93 0.79 -11.73
N ASP A 283 -12.75 0.17 -10.85
CA ASP A 283 -14.21 0.27 -10.84
C ASP A 283 -14.76 0.30 -9.41
N LEU A 284 -14.13 1.06 -8.51
CA LEU A 284 -14.53 1.12 -7.10
C LEU A 284 -15.96 1.64 -6.93
N LYS A 285 -16.24 2.82 -7.49
CA LYS A 285 -17.55 3.47 -7.46
C LYS A 285 -17.75 4.25 -8.76
N GLU A 286 -18.99 4.48 -9.14
CA GLU A 286 -19.36 5.19 -10.37
C GLU A 286 -18.58 6.50 -10.57
N LYS A 287 -18.39 7.28 -9.51
CA LYS A 287 -17.73 8.60 -9.55
C LYS A 287 -16.20 8.55 -9.77
N ASN A 288 -15.58 7.38 -9.60
CA ASN A 288 -14.12 7.20 -9.77
C ASN A 288 -13.79 5.96 -10.61
N SER A 289 -14.75 5.44 -11.38
CA SER A 289 -14.57 4.29 -12.27
C SER A 289 -13.85 4.70 -13.55
N LEU A 290 -12.66 4.18 -13.76
CA LEU A 290 -11.96 4.26 -15.04
C LEU A 290 -12.65 3.39 -16.09
N VAL A 291 -13.22 2.26 -15.68
CA VAL A 291 -14.01 1.35 -16.52
C VAL A 291 -15.18 2.10 -17.17
N LYS A 292 -16.00 2.75 -16.34
CA LYS A 292 -17.12 3.57 -16.82
C LYS A 292 -16.64 4.67 -17.76
N TRP A 293 -15.58 5.38 -17.39
CA TRP A 293 -15.05 6.44 -18.24
C TRP A 293 -14.61 5.92 -19.62
N ILE A 294 -13.95 4.76 -19.70
CA ILE A 294 -13.52 4.15 -20.97
C ILE A 294 -14.73 3.82 -21.84
N THR A 295 -15.79 3.23 -21.27
CA THR A 295 -17.01 2.90 -22.03
C THR A 295 -17.74 4.15 -22.50
N GLU A 296 -17.75 5.23 -21.71
CA GLU A 296 -18.29 6.55 -22.09
C GLU A 296 -17.49 7.23 -23.23
N GLN A 297 -16.22 6.88 -23.40
CA GLN A 297 -15.42 7.34 -24.55
C GLN A 297 -15.68 6.52 -25.83
N GLY A 298 -16.62 5.58 -25.81
CA GLY A 298 -16.98 4.75 -26.96
C GLY A 298 -15.97 3.65 -27.27
N TYR A 299 -15.43 2.98 -26.24
CA TYR A 299 -14.59 1.81 -26.42
C TYR A 299 -15.30 0.53 -26.01
N THR A 300 -15.12 -0.54 -26.79
CA THR A 300 -15.37 -1.90 -26.29
C THR A 300 -14.21 -2.25 -25.34
N LEU A 301 -14.54 -2.45 -24.06
CA LEU A 301 -13.56 -2.75 -23.01
C LEU A 301 -13.71 -4.19 -22.56
N PHE A 302 -12.58 -4.89 -22.51
CA PHE A 302 -12.40 -6.16 -21.82
C PHE A 302 -11.46 -5.97 -20.64
N ILE A 303 -11.82 -6.53 -19.47
CA ILE A 303 -10.94 -6.60 -18.30
C ILE A 303 -10.75 -8.03 -17.88
N VAL A 304 -9.51 -8.37 -17.54
CA VAL A 304 -9.16 -9.64 -16.93
C VAL A 304 -9.45 -9.59 -15.42
N SER A 305 -10.20 -10.55 -14.93
CA SER A 305 -10.35 -10.85 -13.51
C SER A 305 -9.56 -12.12 -13.21
N TRP A 306 -8.41 -11.97 -12.55
CA TRP A 306 -7.53 -13.09 -12.24
C TRP A 306 -8.13 -14.03 -11.18
N VAL A 307 -7.84 -15.32 -11.29
CA VAL A 307 -8.12 -16.29 -10.23
C VAL A 307 -7.33 -15.92 -8.96
N ASN A 308 -7.86 -16.27 -7.80
CA ASN A 308 -7.10 -16.28 -6.56
C ASN A 308 -6.49 -17.70 -6.38
N PRO A 309 -5.17 -17.86 -6.57
CA PRO A 309 -4.54 -19.19 -6.58
C PRO A 309 -4.60 -19.89 -5.22
N ASP A 310 -4.82 -21.18 -5.26
CA ASP A 310 -4.61 -22.13 -4.15
C ASP A 310 -3.38 -23.02 -4.43
N GLU A 311 -3.13 -24.00 -3.58
CA GLU A 311 -1.99 -24.93 -3.68
C GLU A 311 -1.92 -25.68 -5.02
N SER A 312 -3.05 -25.88 -5.71
CA SER A 312 -3.08 -26.54 -7.03
C SER A 312 -2.38 -25.72 -8.13
N TYR A 313 -2.09 -24.46 -7.86
CA TYR A 313 -1.37 -23.55 -8.76
C TYR A 313 0.13 -23.47 -8.48
N ALA A 314 0.69 -24.30 -7.57
CA ALA A 314 2.09 -24.24 -7.17
C ALA A 314 3.08 -24.16 -8.35
N ASP A 315 2.83 -24.93 -9.40
CA ASP A 315 3.67 -25.03 -10.60
C ASP A 315 3.33 -24.03 -11.71
N VAL A 316 2.37 -23.13 -11.47
CA VAL A 316 2.02 -22.07 -12.43
C VAL A 316 3.09 -20.97 -12.40
N GLY A 317 3.71 -20.71 -13.56
CA GLY A 317 4.76 -19.72 -13.75
C GLY A 317 4.31 -18.53 -14.58
N LEU A 318 5.24 -17.66 -14.91
CA LEU A 318 5.01 -16.54 -15.85
C LEU A 318 4.59 -17.04 -17.24
N GLU A 319 4.99 -18.26 -17.60
CA GLU A 319 4.61 -18.93 -18.84
C GLU A 319 3.09 -19.07 -18.96
N GLU A 320 2.45 -19.64 -17.93
CA GLU A 320 1.00 -19.86 -17.90
C GLU A 320 0.24 -18.52 -17.80
N TYR A 321 0.76 -17.53 -17.05
CA TYR A 321 0.18 -16.19 -17.05
C TYR A 321 0.20 -15.58 -18.46
N ILE A 322 1.28 -15.74 -19.23
CA ILE A 322 1.36 -15.23 -20.60
C ILE A 322 0.44 -16.03 -21.52
N GLU A 323 0.54 -17.37 -21.56
CA GLU A 323 -0.20 -18.18 -22.53
C GLU A 323 -1.70 -18.27 -22.21
N GLU A 324 -2.05 -18.74 -21.00
CA GLU A 324 -3.45 -18.93 -20.61
C GLU A 324 -4.12 -17.63 -20.13
N GLY A 325 -3.33 -16.61 -19.80
CA GLY A 325 -3.78 -15.31 -19.36
C GLY A 325 -3.83 -14.28 -20.49
N TYR A 326 -2.67 -13.73 -20.85
CA TYR A 326 -2.59 -12.61 -21.79
C TYR A 326 -2.99 -12.99 -23.21
N LEU A 327 -2.41 -14.06 -23.76
CA LEU A 327 -2.66 -14.46 -25.14
C LEU A 327 -4.10 -14.91 -25.35
N GLU A 328 -4.66 -15.70 -24.44
CA GLU A 328 -6.07 -16.12 -24.49
C GLU A 328 -7.03 -14.91 -24.41
N ALA A 329 -6.80 -13.98 -23.48
CA ALA A 329 -7.65 -12.80 -23.36
C ALA A 329 -7.61 -11.91 -24.61
N ILE A 330 -6.42 -11.75 -25.21
CA ILE A 330 -6.23 -11.01 -26.47
C ILE A 330 -6.97 -11.70 -27.59
N ASP A 331 -6.82 -13.03 -27.72
CA ASP A 331 -7.42 -13.80 -28.81
C ASP A 331 -8.95 -13.84 -28.71
N VAL A 332 -9.50 -14.06 -27.51
CA VAL A 332 -10.95 -13.97 -27.27
C VAL A 332 -11.48 -12.59 -27.64
N ALA A 333 -10.81 -11.51 -27.21
CA ALA A 333 -11.27 -10.15 -27.52
C ALA A 333 -11.24 -9.86 -29.04
N LYS A 334 -10.22 -10.36 -29.77
CA LYS A 334 -10.16 -10.28 -31.24
C LYS A 334 -11.32 -11.02 -31.90
N GLN A 335 -11.60 -12.25 -31.44
CA GLN A 335 -12.66 -13.08 -32.01
C GLN A 335 -14.06 -12.50 -31.70
N VAL A 336 -14.31 -12.04 -30.46
CA VAL A 336 -15.57 -11.39 -30.08
C VAL A 336 -15.81 -10.13 -30.91
N CYS A 337 -14.77 -9.32 -31.12
CA CYS A 337 -14.88 -8.07 -31.88
C CYS A 337 -14.70 -8.22 -33.39
N GLN A 338 -14.30 -9.41 -33.89
CA GLN A 338 -13.98 -9.68 -35.29
C GLN A 338 -12.93 -8.71 -35.83
N VAL A 339 -11.83 -8.57 -35.12
CA VAL A 339 -10.70 -7.70 -35.47
C VAL A 339 -9.39 -8.45 -35.34
N ASP A 340 -8.35 -7.98 -36.06
CA ASP A 340 -7.02 -8.59 -36.01
C ASP A 340 -6.16 -8.07 -34.86
N GLN A 341 -6.52 -6.91 -34.29
CA GLN A 341 -5.68 -6.20 -33.32
C GLN A 341 -6.52 -5.62 -32.17
N VAL A 342 -5.88 -5.54 -30.99
CA VAL A 342 -6.42 -4.86 -29.81
C VAL A 342 -5.43 -3.78 -29.31
N ASN A 343 -5.93 -2.82 -28.55
CA ASN A 343 -5.09 -1.98 -27.69
C ASN A 343 -4.98 -2.65 -26.33
N ALA A 344 -3.77 -2.90 -25.84
CA ALA A 344 -3.54 -3.54 -24.56
C ALA A 344 -3.17 -2.51 -23.49
N VAL A 345 -3.66 -2.72 -22.27
CA VAL A 345 -3.33 -1.89 -21.10
C VAL A 345 -2.84 -2.82 -19.99
N GLY A 346 -1.69 -2.53 -19.40
CA GLY A 346 -1.18 -3.26 -18.24
C GLY A 346 -0.95 -2.32 -17.06
N TYR A 347 -1.50 -2.68 -15.89
CA TYR A 347 -1.36 -1.89 -14.68
C TYR A 347 -0.40 -2.58 -13.70
N CYS A 348 0.59 -1.81 -13.20
CA CYS A 348 1.60 -2.27 -12.24
C CYS A 348 2.34 -3.51 -12.76
N ILE A 349 2.43 -4.57 -11.98
CA ILE A 349 3.08 -5.83 -12.34
C ILE A 349 2.48 -6.48 -13.60
N ALA A 350 1.20 -6.26 -13.88
CA ALA A 350 0.61 -6.71 -15.13
C ALA A 350 1.15 -5.92 -16.35
N GLY A 351 1.59 -4.69 -16.19
CA GLY A 351 2.30 -3.95 -17.23
C GLY A 351 3.69 -4.51 -17.49
N THR A 352 4.37 -5.01 -16.47
CA THR A 352 5.63 -5.75 -16.62
C THR A 352 5.41 -7.03 -17.44
N THR A 353 4.41 -7.84 -17.06
CA THR A 353 4.06 -9.09 -17.77
C THR A 353 3.55 -8.82 -19.18
N LEU A 354 2.79 -7.73 -19.40
CA LEU A 354 2.42 -7.28 -20.75
C LEU A 354 3.66 -6.97 -21.59
N SER A 355 4.68 -6.35 -21.01
CA SER A 355 5.93 -6.04 -21.72
C SER A 355 6.71 -7.31 -22.12
N LEU A 356 6.70 -8.35 -21.25
CA LEU A 356 7.21 -9.69 -21.61
C LEU A 356 6.40 -10.30 -22.75
N THR A 357 5.07 -10.22 -22.67
CA THR A 357 4.16 -10.70 -23.74
C THR A 357 4.41 -9.99 -25.07
N LEU A 358 4.63 -8.68 -25.05
CA LEU A 358 4.97 -7.91 -26.27
C LEU A 358 6.31 -8.35 -26.89
N SER A 359 7.32 -8.66 -26.06
CA SER A 359 8.59 -9.22 -26.53
C SER A 359 8.37 -10.59 -27.17
N LEU A 360 7.58 -11.46 -26.56
CA LEU A 360 7.22 -12.77 -27.11
C LEU A 360 6.50 -12.65 -28.47
N LEU A 361 5.46 -11.83 -28.53
CA LEU A 361 4.68 -11.60 -29.75
C LEU A 361 5.57 -11.07 -30.88
N LYS A 362 6.50 -10.15 -30.57
CA LYS A 362 7.50 -9.66 -31.54
C LYS A 362 8.34 -10.79 -32.11
N GLN A 363 8.87 -11.67 -31.26
CA GLN A 363 9.73 -12.79 -31.69
C GLN A 363 8.93 -13.85 -32.45
N ARG A 364 7.64 -14.03 -32.14
CA ARG A 364 6.71 -14.89 -32.89
C ARG A 364 6.20 -14.25 -34.20
N GLY A 365 6.52 -12.99 -34.48
CA GLY A 365 6.01 -12.25 -35.64
C GLY A 365 4.52 -11.91 -35.55
N ASP A 366 3.94 -12.03 -34.38
CA ASP A 366 2.52 -11.74 -34.11
C ASP A 366 2.27 -10.23 -33.99
N LYS A 367 1.22 -9.73 -34.63
CA LYS A 367 0.84 -8.33 -34.68
C LYS A 367 -0.51 -8.04 -34.00
N SER A 368 -0.95 -8.90 -33.11
CA SER A 368 -2.24 -8.78 -32.41
C SER A 368 -2.37 -7.50 -31.57
N ILE A 369 -1.27 -6.89 -31.16
CA ILE A 369 -1.29 -5.65 -30.37
C ILE A 369 -0.99 -4.45 -31.25
N LYS A 370 -1.92 -3.51 -31.29
CA LYS A 370 -1.81 -2.25 -32.04
C LYS A 370 -1.08 -1.16 -31.27
N SER A 371 -1.32 -1.08 -29.97
CA SER A 371 -0.60 -0.20 -29.04
C SER A 371 -0.69 -0.72 -27.62
N ALA A 372 0.25 -0.33 -26.77
CA ALA A 372 0.27 -0.67 -25.36
C ALA A 372 0.23 0.58 -24.48
N THR A 373 -0.52 0.50 -23.38
CA THR A 373 -0.48 1.49 -22.31
C THR A 373 0.03 0.81 -21.04
N LEU A 374 0.96 1.45 -20.35
CA LEU A 374 1.55 0.97 -19.11
C LEU A 374 1.20 1.95 -17.98
N PHE A 375 0.42 1.52 -17.01
CA PHE A 375 0.14 2.29 -15.80
C PHE A 375 1.10 1.85 -14.70
N THR A 376 1.95 2.76 -14.20
CA THR A 376 2.88 2.54 -13.08
C THR A 376 3.58 1.17 -13.14
N ALA A 377 4.15 0.83 -14.29
CA ALA A 377 4.77 -0.48 -14.53
C ALA A 377 6.29 -0.39 -14.61
N LEU A 378 6.97 -1.18 -13.79
CA LEU A 378 8.42 -1.36 -13.87
C LEU A 378 8.76 -2.37 -14.97
N THR A 379 9.73 -2.03 -15.80
CA THR A 379 10.29 -2.92 -16.82
C THR A 379 11.83 -2.93 -16.79
N ASP A 380 12.41 -2.04 -16.02
CA ASP A 380 13.80 -2.01 -15.60
C ASP A 380 13.85 -1.99 -14.06
N PHE A 381 14.51 -2.97 -13.46
CA PHE A 381 14.61 -3.19 -12.04
C PHE A 381 15.99 -2.84 -11.47
N SER A 382 16.77 -2.02 -12.19
CA SER A 382 18.14 -1.63 -11.78
C SER A 382 18.19 -0.84 -10.47
N ASP A 383 17.10 -0.17 -10.11
CA ASP A 383 16.94 0.52 -8.82
C ASP A 383 15.47 0.42 -8.42
N GLN A 384 15.18 -0.18 -7.30
CA GLN A 384 13.81 -0.44 -6.85
C GLN A 384 13.41 0.40 -5.64
N GLY A 385 14.20 1.43 -5.35
CA GLY A 385 13.89 2.42 -4.32
C GLY A 385 13.61 1.79 -2.96
N GLU A 386 12.42 2.04 -2.43
CA GLU A 386 12.00 1.58 -1.10
C GLU A 386 11.84 0.04 -1.00
N PHE A 387 11.74 -0.69 -2.14
CA PHE A 387 11.69 -2.16 -2.15
C PHE A 387 13.06 -2.84 -2.04
N THR A 388 14.15 -2.14 -2.31
CA THR A 388 15.51 -2.71 -2.28
C THR A 388 15.81 -3.53 -1.02
N PRO A 389 15.38 -3.14 0.21
CA PRO A 389 15.60 -3.92 1.42
C PRO A 389 14.98 -5.32 1.41
N PHE A 390 13.86 -5.49 0.69
CA PHE A 390 13.10 -6.75 0.62
C PHE A 390 13.54 -7.68 -0.52
N LEU A 391 14.48 -7.24 -1.34
CA LEU A 391 14.94 -7.98 -2.52
C LEU A 391 16.33 -8.58 -2.32
N GLN A 392 16.82 -8.60 -1.09
CA GLN A 392 18.10 -9.24 -0.79
C GLN A 392 17.94 -10.75 -0.60
N ASN A 393 19.03 -11.48 -0.78
CA ASN A 393 18.98 -12.95 -0.79
C ASN A 393 18.37 -13.53 0.47
N ASP A 394 18.72 -13.02 1.66
CA ASP A 394 18.19 -13.49 2.93
C ASP A 394 16.66 -13.41 3.01
N PHE A 395 16.08 -12.33 2.49
CA PHE A 395 14.63 -12.15 2.47
C PHE A 395 13.96 -13.00 1.38
N VAL A 396 14.54 -13.03 0.17
CA VAL A 396 13.99 -13.84 -0.93
C VAL A 396 14.12 -15.34 -0.63
N ASP A 397 15.22 -15.78 -0.01
CA ASP A 397 15.37 -17.17 0.47
C ASP A 397 14.31 -17.53 1.52
N ALA A 398 13.98 -16.58 2.41
CA ALA A 398 12.90 -16.78 3.39
C ALA A 398 11.51 -16.87 2.73
N ILE A 399 11.25 -16.08 1.70
CA ILE A 399 10.03 -16.20 0.88
C ILE A 399 9.98 -17.57 0.18
N GLU A 400 11.08 -18.02 -0.43
CA GLU A 400 11.15 -19.34 -1.09
C GLU A 400 10.92 -20.48 -0.09
N ALA A 401 11.47 -20.36 1.13
CA ALA A 401 11.21 -21.33 2.20
C ALA A 401 9.74 -21.36 2.64
N GLU A 402 9.07 -20.20 2.66
CA GLU A 402 7.64 -20.13 2.96
C GLU A 402 6.80 -20.75 1.85
N ILE A 403 7.09 -20.41 0.58
CA ILE A 403 6.48 -21.03 -0.61
C ILE A 403 6.63 -22.55 -0.58
N GLY A 404 7.78 -23.07 -0.13
CA GLY A 404 8.05 -24.50 -0.05
C GLY A 404 7.13 -25.29 0.87
N LYS A 405 6.34 -24.62 1.73
CA LYS A 405 5.36 -25.30 2.62
C LYS A 405 4.12 -25.75 1.86
N ASP A 406 3.51 -24.82 1.08
CA ASP A 406 2.20 -25.02 0.48
C ASP A 406 2.21 -24.72 -1.05
N GLY A 407 3.37 -24.42 -1.64
CA GLY A 407 3.51 -24.15 -3.07
C GLY A 407 3.00 -22.77 -3.51
N ILE A 408 2.56 -21.94 -2.58
CA ILE A 408 2.04 -20.59 -2.86
C ILE A 408 2.73 -19.56 -1.97
N LEU A 409 2.78 -18.32 -2.43
CA LEU A 409 3.11 -17.16 -1.61
C LEU A 409 1.80 -16.58 -1.06
N PRO A 410 1.55 -16.70 0.26
CA PRO A 410 0.31 -16.22 0.86
C PRO A 410 0.16 -14.70 0.74
N GLN A 411 -1.07 -14.25 0.52
CA GLN A 411 -1.43 -12.84 0.39
C GLN A 411 -0.88 -11.98 1.55
N TYR A 412 -0.95 -12.49 2.79
CA TYR A 412 -0.58 -11.70 3.97
C TYR A 412 0.89 -11.25 3.96
N ILE A 413 1.79 -12.02 3.34
CA ILE A 413 3.22 -11.66 3.23
C ILE A 413 3.37 -10.43 2.35
N MET A 414 2.69 -10.40 1.20
CA MET A 414 2.70 -9.25 0.31
C MET A 414 2.03 -8.03 0.96
N ALA A 415 0.85 -8.23 1.56
CA ALA A 415 0.12 -7.17 2.26
C ALA A 415 0.96 -6.56 3.41
N ARG A 416 1.65 -7.40 4.19
CA ARG A 416 2.57 -6.97 5.25
C ARG A 416 3.72 -6.15 4.67
N THR A 417 4.38 -6.64 3.61
CA THR A 417 5.50 -5.94 2.96
C THR A 417 5.07 -4.55 2.49
N PHE A 418 3.96 -4.43 1.77
CA PHE A 418 3.42 -3.14 1.32
C PHE A 418 3.01 -2.23 2.47
N SER A 419 2.41 -2.77 3.53
CA SER A 419 2.00 -1.99 4.70
C SER A 419 3.19 -1.40 5.45
N PHE A 420 4.29 -2.15 5.57
CA PHE A 420 5.50 -1.66 6.24
C PHE A 420 6.26 -0.60 5.46
N LEU A 421 6.07 -0.47 4.15
CA LEU A 421 6.59 0.70 3.40
C LEU A 421 5.93 2.01 3.85
N ARG A 422 4.73 1.94 4.42
CA ARG A 422 3.96 3.08 4.97
C ARG A 422 3.47 2.74 6.38
N SER A 423 4.36 2.26 7.24
CA SER A 423 4.03 1.66 8.54
C SER A 423 3.19 2.58 9.45
N ASN A 424 3.45 3.89 9.46
CA ASN A 424 2.66 4.84 10.25
C ASN A 424 1.21 4.95 9.77
N ASP A 425 0.97 4.91 8.45
CA ASP A 425 -0.35 5.10 7.86
C ASP A 425 -1.15 3.79 7.76
N LEU A 426 -0.48 2.65 7.57
CA LEU A 426 -1.10 1.36 7.30
C LEU A 426 -0.97 0.32 8.43
N VAL A 427 -0.12 0.58 9.42
CA VAL A 427 0.07 -0.32 10.58
C VAL A 427 -0.20 0.42 11.89
N TYR A 428 0.68 1.34 12.29
CA TYR A 428 0.62 1.95 13.62
C TYR A 428 -0.61 2.85 13.83
N GLY A 429 -0.92 3.73 12.89
CA GLY A 429 -2.09 4.60 12.99
C GLY A 429 -3.42 3.83 13.08
N PRO A 430 -3.69 2.87 12.19
CA PRO A 430 -4.85 1.98 12.31
C PRO A 430 -4.87 1.18 13.61
N ALA A 431 -3.73 0.62 14.05
CA ALA A 431 -3.63 -0.13 15.31
C ALA A 431 -3.97 0.74 16.53
N ILE A 432 -3.47 1.96 16.60
CA ILE A 432 -3.80 2.90 17.67
C ILE A 432 -5.30 3.16 17.70
N ARG A 433 -5.91 3.49 16.56
CA ARG A 433 -7.35 3.75 16.49
C ARG A 433 -8.17 2.53 16.88
N SER A 434 -7.84 1.37 16.34
CA SER A 434 -8.58 0.14 16.59
C SER A 434 -8.36 -0.39 18.00
N TYR A 435 -7.11 -0.54 18.44
CA TYR A 435 -6.76 -1.29 19.65
C TYR A 435 -6.63 -0.42 20.92
N MET A 436 -6.35 0.88 20.77
CA MET A 436 -6.22 1.78 21.92
C MET A 436 -7.41 2.71 22.09
N LEU A 437 -7.99 3.18 20.98
CA LEU A 437 -9.16 4.06 21.01
C LEU A 437 -10.49 3.28 20.92
N GLY A 438 -10.46 1.98 20.61
CA GLY A 438 -11.65 1.13 20.46
C GLY A 438 -12.52 1.51 19.26
N GLU A 439 -11.94 2.18 18.26
CA GLU A 439 -12.69 2.64 17.09
C GLU A 439 -12.96 1.49 16.11
N THR A 440 -14.14 1.51 15.52
CA THR A 440 -14.45 0.64 14.37
C THR A 440 -13.67 1.13 13.14
N PRO A 441 -13.08 0.22 12.33
CA PRO A 441 -12.42 0.61 11.09
C PRO A 441 -13.35 1.43 10.18
N PRO A 442 -12.84 2.44 9.45
CA PRO A 442 -13.67 3.30 8.61
C PRO A 442 -14.21 2.55 7.39
N ALA A 443 -15.43 2.91 6.94
CA ALA A 443 -15.99 2.39 5.69
C ALA A 443 -15.37 3.08 4.45
N LEU A 444 -14.08 2.81 4.17
CA LEU A 444 -13.33 3.35 3.05
C LEU A 444 -13.07 2.28 1.98
N ASP A 445 -13.64 2.47 0.80
CA ASP A 445 -13.57 1.56 -0.35
C ASP A 445 -12.15 1.21 -0.79
N LEU A 446 -11.26 2.20 -0.81
CA LEU A 446 -9.85 2.00 -1.16
C LEU A 446 -9.12 1.10 -0.16
N LEU A 447 -9.38 1.26 1.14
CA LEU A 447 -8.78 0.45 2.19
C LEU A 447 -9.36 -0.97 2.20
N TYR A 448 -10.66 -1.12 1.90
CA TYR A 448 -11.28 -2.42 1.68
C TYR A 448 -10.59 -3.19 0.54
N TRP A 449 -10.43 -2.55 -0.62
CA TRP A 449 -9.71 -3.13 -1.75
C TRP A 449 -8.25 -3.49 -1.39
N ASN A 450 -7.57 -2.64 -0.65
CA ASN A 450 -6.17 -2.87 -0.23
C ASN A 450 -6.03 -4.14 0.64
N GLY A 451 -7.04 -4.45 1.44
CA GLY A 451 -7.10 -5.69 2.24
C GLY A 451 -7.56 -6.93 1.47
N ASP A 452 -8.11 -6.76 0.26
CA ASP A 452 -8.69 -7.84 -0.57
C ASP A 452 -7.71 -8.30 -1.66
N GLY A 453 -6.51 -8.72 -1.27
CA GLY A 453 -5.47 -9.21 -2.19
C GLY A 453 -5.64 -10.68 -2.58
N THR A 454 -4.67 -11.22 -3.30
CA THR A 454 -4.62 -12.60 -3.79
C THR A 454 -3.33 -13.29 -3.37
N ASN A 455 -3.37 -14.61 -3.24
CA ASN A 455 -2.18 -15.43 -3.17
C ASN A 455 -1.42 -15.40 -4.51
N LEU A 456 -0.16 -15.84 -4.51
CA LEU A 456 0.62 -15.99 -5.74
C LEU A 456 1.12 -17.43 -5.89
N PRO A 457 1.09 -18.00 -7.11
CA PRO A 457 1.75 -19.27 -7.38
C PRO A 457 3.23 -19.20 -7.06
N GLY A 458 3.75 -20.21 -6.38
CA GLY A 458 5.14 -20.21 -5.91
C GLY A 458 6.16 -20.10 -7.04
N LYS A 459 6.01 -20.89 -8.10
CA LYS A 459 6.88 -20.84 -9.28
C LYS A 459 6.93 -19.43 -9.88
N MET A 460 5.77 -18.81 -10.11
CA MET A 460 5.69 -17.46 -10.67
C MET A 460 6.33 -16.42 -9.74
N ALA A 461 6.07 -16.49 -8.43
CA ALA A 461 6.64 -15.56 -7.46
C ALA A 461 8.18 -15.63 -7.45
N VAL A 462 8.77 -16.82 -7.50
CA VAL A 462 10.22 -17.02 -7.57
C VAL A 462 10.78 -16.49 -8.90
N GLN A 463 10.14 -16.79 -10.03
CA GLN A 463 10.58 -16.26 -11.34
C GLN A 463 10.57 -14.72 -11.36
N TYR A 464 9.54 -14.12 -10.77
CA TYR A 464 9.43 -12.66 -10.66
C TYR A 464 10.54 -12.08 -9.76
N LEU A 465 10.67 -12.61 -8.54
CA LEU A 465 11.64 -12.09 -7.56
C LEU A 465 13.09 -12.29 -8.03
N ARG A 466 13.46 -13.50 -8.48
CA ARG A 466 14.82 -13.80 -8.90
C ARG A 466 15.12 -13.23 -10.30
N GLY A 467 14.22 -13.50 -11.27
CA GLY A 467 14.47 -13.17 -12.68
C GLY A 467 14.39 -11.68 -12.97
N LEU A 468 13.35 -11.03 -12.47
CA LEU A 468 13.10 -9.61 -12.75
C LEU A 468 13.65 -8.72 -11.64
N CYS A 469 13.21 -8.91 -10.39
CA CYS A 469 13.55 -7.99 -9.33
C CYS A 469 15.05 -8.00 -8.96
N GLN A 470 15.64 -9.18 -8.73
CA GLN A 470 17.05 -9.26 -8.32
C GLN A 470 18.02 -9.16 -9.52
N ASN A 471 17.76 -9.90 -10.59
CA ASN A 471 18.70 -10.01 -11.70
C ASN A 471 18.41 -9.08 -12.88
N ASN A 472 17.26 -8.37 -12.86
CA ASN A 472 16.86 -7.43 -13.92
C ASN A 472 16.98 -7.99 -15.35
N LYS A 473 16.74 -9.31 -15.52
CA LYS A 473 17.06 -10.04 -16.76
C LYS A 473 16.37 -9.46 -17.98
N PHE A 474 15.12 -8.99 -17.87
CA PHE A 474 14.37 -8.45 -19.00
C PHE A 474 15.03 -7.21 -19.62
N ALA A 475 15.63 -6.35 -18.79
CA ALA A 475 16.31 -5.14 -19.25
C ALA A 475 17.78 -5.37 -19.61
N THR A 476 18.39 -6.48 -19.15
CA THR A 476 19.82 -6.76 -19.34
C THR A 476 20.06 -7.87 -20.37
N GLU A 477 20.23 -9.11 -19.92
CA GLU A 477 20.62 -10.26 -20.73
C GLU A 477 19.46 -10.97 -21.43
N GLY A 478 18.24 -10.64 -21.05
CA GLY A 478 17.00 -11.31 -21.47
C GLY A 478 16.54 -12.38 -20.48
N LEU A 479 15.22 -12.57 -20.41
CA LEU A 479 14.55 -13.58 -19.59
C LEU A 479 14.08 -14.74 -20.46
N ASP A 480 14.55 -15.95 -20.17
CA ASP A 480 14.17 -17.16 -20.93
C ASP A 480 12.77 -17.62 -20.47
N LEU A 481 11.75 -17.51 -21.35
CA LEU A 481 10.38 -17.96 -21.15
C LEU A 481 9.82 -18.51 -22.47
N LEU A 482 9.03 -19.59 -22.40
CA LEU A 482 8.33 -20.16 -23.55
C LEU A 482 9.23 -20.48 -24.77
N GLY A 483 10.49 -20.87 -24.50
CA GLY A 483 11.47 -21.16 -25.52
C GLY A 483 12.06 -19.94 -26.24
N HIS A 484 11.78 -18.74 -25.73
CA HIS A 484 12.28 -17.47 -26.25
C HIS A 484 13.06 -16.72 -25.18
N ARG A 485 14.07 -15.95 -25.59
CA ARG A 485 14.78 -15.02 -24.71
C ARG A 485 14.15 -13.62 -24.84
N LEU A 486 13.25 -13.31 -23.91
CA LEU A 486 12.48 -12.07 -23.93
C LEU A 486 13.32 -10.89 -23.45
N HIS A 487 13.26 -9.78 -24.21
CA HIS A 487 14.07 -8.61 -23.92
C HIS A 487 13.25 -7.31 -24.08
N ILE A 488 13.48 -6.33 -23.19
CA ILE A 488 12.77 -5.04 -23.21
C ILE A 488 12.89 -4.30 -24.57
N LYS A 489 14.02 -4.45 -25.27
CA LYS A 489 14.22 -3.88 -26.62
C LYS A 489 13.27 -4.42 -27.68
N ASP A 490 12.64 -5.56 -27.45
CA ASP A 490 11.70 -6.16 -28.39
C ASP A 490 10.31 -5.53 -28.31
N VAL A 491 10.04 -4.70 -27.31
CA VAL A 491 8.79 -3.92 -27.22
C VAL A 491 8.79 -2.85 -28.31
N ASP A 492 8.15 -3.13 -29.45
CA ASP A 492 8.23 -2.29 -30.66
C ASP A 492 6.89 -1.66 -31.07
N VAL A 493 5.77 -1.96 -30.38
CA VAL A 493 4.48 -1.29 -30.59
C VAL A 493 4.48 0.12 -30.00
N PRO A 494 3.60 1.05 -30.46
CA PRO A 494 3.45 2.35 -29.82
C PRO A 494 3.11 2.21 -28.33
N VAL A 495 3.88 2.86 -27.45
CA VAL A 495 3.71 2.82 -26.00
C VAL A 495 3.35 4.18 -25.44
N MET A 496 2.37 4.23 -24.53
CA MET A 496 2.15 5.33 -23.61
C MET A 496 2.28 4.82 -22.18
N ALA A 497 3.22 5.39 -21.42
CA ALA A 497 3.40 5.08 -20.02
C ALA A 497 2.87 6.24 -19.16
N ILE A 498 2.03 5.91 -18.19
CA ILE A 498 1.53 6.83 -17.17
C ILE A 498 2.08 6.36 -15.83
N THR A 499 2.81 7.22 -15.15
CA THR A 499 3.44 6.98 -13.86
C THR A 499 2.99 8.00 -12.83
N CYS A 500 3.39 7.85 -11.58
CA CYS A 500 2.94 8.72 -10.49
C CYS A 500 4.13 9.33 -9.75
N GLU A 501 4.03 10.65 -9.46
CA GLU A 501 5.12 11.46 -8.90
C GLU A 501 5.63 10.95 -7.55
N THR A 502 4.70 10.55 -6.67
CA THR A 502 5.01 10.07 -5.31
C THR A 502 4.78 8.57 -5.16
N ASP A 503 4.93 7.82 -6.25
CA ASP A 503 4.81 6.37 -6.26
C ASP A 503 6.02 5.73 -5.57
N HIS A 504 5.76 5.04 -4.47
CA HIS A 504 6.78 4.31 -3.70
C HIS A 504 6.88 2.82 -4.09
N ILE A 505 5.98 2.34 -4.98
CA ILE A 505 5.94 0.96 -5.46
C ILE A 505 6.66 0.86 -6.80
N ALA A 506 6.24 1.67 -7.77
CA ALA A 506 6.82 1.72 -9.10
C ALA A 506 7.34 3.14 -9.37
N ALA A 507 8.52 3.43 -8.81
CA ALA A 507 9.11 4.77 -8.89
C ALA A 507 9.17 5.26 -10.34
N TRP A 508 8.60 6.42 -10.61
CA TRP A 508 8.46 6.96 -11.97
C TRP A 508 9.80 7.09 -12.71
N LYS A 509 10.89 7.35 -11.98
CA LYS A 509 12.24 7.43 -12.57
C LYS A 509 12.68 6.11 -13.17
N GLN A 510 12.32 4.99 -12.56
CA GLN A 510 12.62 3.66 -13.09
C GLN A 510 11.70 3.28 -14.24
N CYS A 511 10.40 3.59 -14.12
CA CYS A 511 9.48 3.44 -15.24
C CYS A 511 9.97 4.23 -16.48
N PHE A 512 10.49 5.45 -16.27
CA PHE A 512 11.07 6.27 -17.34
C PHE A 512 12.26 5.56 -18.03
N ARG A 513 13.22 5.04 -17.22
CA ARG A 513 14.39 4.31 -17.75
C ARG A 513 13.98 3.06 -18.53
N GLY A 514 12.98 2.32 -18.02
CA GLY A 514 12.44 1.17 -18.74
C GLY A 514 11.83 1.56 -20.09
N VAL A 515 11.01 2.61 -20.14
CA VAL A 515 10.42 3.10 -21.39
C VAL A 515 11.50 3.59 -22.37
N GLN A 516 12.57 4.21 -21.89
CA GLN A 516 13.69 4.61 -22.75
C GLN A 516 14.30 3.41 -23.49
N GLN A 517 14.43 2.26 -22.85
CA GLN A 517 15.07 1.06 -23.39
C GLN A 517 14.20 0.28 -24.41
N MET A 518 12.87 0.49 -24.39
CA MET A 518 11.98 -0.17 -25.36
C MET A 518 12.37 0.15 -26.80
N GLY A 519 12.22 -0.81 -27.72
CA GLY A 519 12.62 -0.68 -29.12
C GLY A 519 11.73 0.23 -29.96
N THR A 520 10.50 0.49 -29.51
CA THR A 520 9.56 1.35 -30.25
C THR A 520 10.07 2.78 -30.40
N ARG A 521 9.78 3.41 -31.54
CA ARG A 521 10.01 4.84 -31.78
C ARG A 521 8.86 5.73 -31.30
N SER A 522 7.68 5.16 -31.06
CA SER A 522 6.46 5.88 -30.64
C SER A 522 6.27 5.73 -29.13
N LYS A 523 6.98 6.53 -28.37
CA LYS A 523 6.93 6.57 -26.90
C LYS A 523 6.26 7.85 -26.42
N THR A 524 5.38 7.72 -25.45
CA THR A 524 4.76 8.85 -24.73
C THR A 524 4.88 8.58 -23.26
N PHE A 525 5.32 9.56 -22.48
CA PHE A 525 5.52 9.42 -21.04
C PHE A 525 4.77 10.54 -20.30
N VAL A 526 4.07 10.18 -19.25
CA VAL A 526 3.27 11.08 -18.41
C VAL A 526 3.56 10.77 -16.95
N VAL A 527 3.77 11.80 -16.13
CA VAL A 527 3.84 11.67 -14.68
C VAL A 527 2.63 12.36 -14.07
N SER A 528 1.70 11.59 -13.52
CA SER A 528 0.56 12.10 -12.75
C SER A 528 1.01 12.50 -11.35
N GLN A 529 0.45 13.56 -10.79
CA GLN A 529 0.63 13.86 -9.37
C GLN A 529 0.05 12.74 -8.52
N SER A 530 0.46 12.69 -7.21
CA SER A 530 0.02 11.66 -6.24
C SER A 530 0.73 10.30 -6.40
N GLY A 531 0.26 9.29 -5.65
CA GLY A 531 0.88 7.97 -5.55
C GLY A 531 0.26 6.93 -6.47
N HIS A 532 0.72 5.69 -6.32
CA HIS A 532 0.47 4.52 -7.17
C HIS A 532 -0.99 4.29 -7.58
N ILE A 533 -1.94 4.50 -6.67
CA ILE A 533 -3.37 4.30 -6.91
C ILE A 533 -4.04 5.63 -7.28
N ALA A 534 -3.89 6.65 -6.42
CA ALA A 534 -4.62 7.90 -6.57
C ALA A 534 -4.20 8.72 -7.80
N GLY A 535 -2.96 8.53 -8.29
CA GLY A 535 -2.49 9.14 -9.54
C GLY A 535 -3.06 8.46 -10.77
N ILE A 536 -3.41 7.17 -10.70
CA ILE A 536 -4.04 6.43 -11.81
C ILE A 536 -5.55 6.58 -11.76
N VAL A 537 -6.19 6.33 -10.62
CA VAL A 537 -7.63 6.54 -10.40
C VAL A 537 -7.88 8.02 -10.11
N ASN A 538 -7.70 8.85 -11.13
CA ASN A 538 -7.79 10.30 -11.09
C ASN A 538 -8.90 10.82 -12.02
N PRO A 539 -10.18 10.68 -11.62
CA PRO A 539 -11.32 10.98 -12.48
C PRO A 539 -11.39 12.46 -12.85
N THR A 540 -11.81 12.75 -14.08
CA THR A 540 -11.95 14.10 -14.62
C THR A 540 -12.92 14.96 -13.82
N SER A 541 -13.89 14.33 -13.14
CA SER A 541 -14.91 15.01 -12.32
C SER A 541 -14.35 15.68 -11.05
N ARG A 542 -13.19 15.24 -10.56
CA ARG A 542 -12.61 15.76 -9.31
C ARG A 542 -11.58 16.87 -9.51
N ASN A 543 -10.94 16.92 -10.68
CA ASN A 543 -9.87 17.88 -11.03
C ASN A 543 -8.82 18.08 -9.90
N LYS A 544 -8.44 16.98 -9.22
CA LYS A 544 -7.64 17.06 -7.99
C LYS A 544 -6.14 17.04 -8.26
N TYR A 545 -5.70 16.22 -9.22
CA TYR A 545 -4.30 15.99 -9.52
C TYR A 545 -4.00 16.35 -10.96
N GLY A 546 -2.95 17.16 -11.16
CA GLY A 546 -2.41 17.46 -12.47
C GLY A 546 -1.43 16.40 -12.96
N HIS A 547 -0.79 16.67 -14.09
CA HIS A 547 0.20 15.77 -14.66
C HIS A 547 1.25 16.52 -15.48
N TYR A 548 2.45 15.94 -15.52
CA TYR A 548 3.60 16.46 -16.25
C TYR A 548 3.78 15.72 -17.58
N THR A 549 4.16 16.46 -18.61
CA THR A 549 4.42 15.93 -19.96
C THR A 549 5.64 16.58 -20.59
N ASN A 550 6.45 15.76 -21.28
CA ASN A 550 7.54 16.22 -22.11
C ASN A 550 7.73 15.20 -23.25
N THR A 551 7.93 15.67 -24.45
CA THR A 551 8.09 14.82 -25.64
C THR A 551 9.52 14.33 -25.81
N ASP A 552 10.50 14.97 -25.21
CA ASP A 552 11.90 14.54 -25.25
C ASP A 552 12.18 13.52 -24.13
N LEU A 553 12.30 12.25 -24.49
CA LEU A 553 12.64 11.17 -23.58
C LEU A 553 14.15 10.89 -23.52
N LYS A 554 14.99 11.78 -24.01
CA LYS A 554 16.46 11.67 -23.91
C LYS A 554 16.94 12.22 -22.56
N GLY A 555 18.07 11.74 -22.11
CA GLY A 555 18.70 12.23 -20.87
C GLY A 555 18.19 11.54 -19.61
N THR A 556 18.32 12.23 -18.47
CA THR A 556 17.98 11.70 -17.15
C THR A 556 16.52 11.96 -16.79
N PRO A 557 15.92 11.15 -15.90
CA PRO A 557 14.56 11.41 -15.41
C PRO A 557 14.40 12.81 -14.79
N ASP A 558 15.37 13.26 -14.00
CA ASP A 558 15.33 14.59 -13.39
C ASP A 558 15.40 15.72 -14.43
N GLY A 559 16.22 15.55 -15.48
CA GLY A 559 16.27 16.48 -16.60
C GLY A 559 14.96 16.52 -17.39
N TRP A 560 14.31 15.37 -17.57
CA TRP A 560 12.99 15.28 -18.20
C TRP A 560 11.94 16.02 -17.38
N MET A 561 11.91 15.83 -16.06
CA MET A 561 10.95 16.49 -15.17
C MET A 561 11.18 18.01 -15.11
N ALA A 562 12.44 18.45 -15.05
CA ALA A 562 12.78 19.87 -15.03
C ALA A 562 12.34 20.63 -16.29
N ALA A 563 12.24 19.94 -17.43
CA ALA A 563 11.80 20.48 -18.71
C ALA A 563 10.34 20.13 -19.06
N ALA A 564 9.59 19.49 -18.15
CA ALA A 564 8.23 19.07 -18.40
C ALA A 564 7.22 20.19 -18.20
N ASP A 565 6.21 20.23 -19.07
CA ASP A 565 5.05 21.10 -18.92
C ASP A 565 4.09 20.50 -17.90
N PHE A 566 3.66 21.32 -16.93
CA PHE A 566 2.60 20.95 -16.01
C PHE A 566 1.23 21.22 -16.66
N ASN A 567 0.34 20.23 -16.57
CA ASN A 567 -1.03 20.29 -17.06
C ASN A 567 -1.98 20.09 -15.88
N GLU A 568 -2.91 21.02 -15.68
CA GLU A 568 -3.93 20.89 -14.65
C GLU A 568 -4.92 19.77 -14.99
N GLY A 569 -5.39 19.07 -13.95
CA GLY A 569 -6.43 18.05 -14.05
C GLY A 569 -5.94 16.68 -14.51
N SER A 570 -6.92 15.81 -14.68
CA SER A 570 -6.69 14.39 -14.98
C SER A 570 -5.97 14.16 -16.32
N TRP A 571 -5.08 13.19 -16.34
CA TRP A 571 -4.42 12.68 -17.55
C TRP A 571 -5.35 11.84 -18.45
N TRP A 572 -6.52 11.39 -17.97
CA TRP A 572 -7.44 10.54 -18.72
C TRP A 572 -7.83 11.09 -20.11
N PRO A 573 -8.18 12.39 -20.26
CA PRO A 573 -8.47 12.95 -21.58
C PRO A 573 -7.29 12.90 -22.55
N ARG A 574 -6.07 13.07 -22.05
CA ARG A 574 -4.85 12.96 -22.85
C ARG A 574 -4.65 11.54 -23.36
N TRP A 575 -4.86 10.55 -22.50
CA TRP A 575 -4.82 9.15 -22.86
C TRP A 575 -5.91 8.79 -23.88
N GLY A 576 -7.14 9.25 -23.68
CA GLY A 576 -8.24 9.08 -24.64
C GLY A 576 -7.89 9.65 -26.02
N ALA A 577 -7.31 10.84 -26.09
CA ALA A 577 -6.85 11.44 -27.34
C ALA A 577 -5.72 10.64 -28.01
N TRP A 578 -4.81 10.03 -27.21
CA TRP A 578 -3.74 9.16 -27.72
C TRP A 578 -4.29 7.83 -28.26
N LEU A 579 -5.23 7.20 -27.55
CA LEU A 579 -5.91 5.97 -27.95
C LEU A 579 -6.76 6.18 -29.22
N LYS A 580 -7.50 7.27 -29.30
CA LYS A 580 -8.38 7.58 -30.45
C LYS A 580 -7.63 7.50 -31.77
N LYS A 581 -6.39 7.98 -31.82
CA LYS A 581 -5.53 7.90 -33.03
C LYS A 581 -5.14 6.47 -33.41
N ARG A 582 -5.39 5.48 -32.53
CA ARG A 582 -4.98 4.07 -32.68
C ARG A 582 -6.15 3.09 -32.65
N SER A 583 -7.38 3.59 -32.64
CA SER A 583 -8.55 2.76 -32.39
C SER A 583 -9.46 2.57 -33.62
N GLY A 584 -9.00 3.01 -34.79
CA GLY A 584 -9.71 2.79 -36.06
C GLY A 584 -10.95 3.68 -36.21
N LYS A 585 -11.84 3.27 -37.10
CA LYS A 585 -13.11 3.94 -37.38
C LYS A 585 -14.15 3.67 -36.30
N GLN A 586 -15.27 4.39 -36.35
CA GLN A 586 -16.45 4.08 -35.54
C GLN A 586 -17.23 2.92 -36.19
N VAL A 587 -17.68 1.99 -35.37
CA VAL A 587 -18.52 0.84 -35.75
C VAL A 587 -19.73 0.77 -34.80
N PRO A 588 -20.81 0.07 -35.15
CA PRO A 588 -21.91 -0.14 -34.20
C PRO A 588 -21.43 -0.76 -32.89
N ALA A 589 -22.05 -0.35 -31.80
CA ALA A 589 -21.75 -0.86 -30.47
C ALA A 589 -21.88 -2.38 -30.40
N ARG A 590 -21.01 -3.01 -29.64
CA ARG A 590 -20.95 -4.48 -29.47
C ARG A 590 -21.52 -4.83 -28.11
N LEU A 591 -22.62 -5.56 -28.09
CA LEU A 591 -23.12 -6.15 -26.85
C LEU A 591 -22.17 -7.24 -26.34
N PRO A 592 -22.13 -7.49 -25.01
CA PRO A 592 -21.28 -8.51 -24.45
C PRO A 592 -21.62 -9.93 -24.94
N GLY A 593 -20.57 -10.63 -25.39
CA GLY A 593 -20.64 -12.00 -25.88
C GLY A 593 -21.00 -12.13 -27.35
N THR A 594 -20.86 -13.34 -27.86
CA THR A 594 -21.22 -13.77 -29.22
C THR A 594 -21.76 -15.20 -29.18
N GLN A 595 -22.12 -15.76 -30.34
CA GLN A 595 -22.52 -17.18 -30.44
C GLN A 595 -21.40 -18.13 -29.98
N TYR A 596 -20.13 -17.79 -30.24
CA TYR A 596 -18.98 -18.64 -29.90
C TYR A 596 -18.44 -18.35 -28.48
N TYR A 597 -18.67 -17.14 -27.99
CA TYR A 597 -18.30 -16.70 -26.64
C TYR A 597 -19.54 -16.13 -25.96
N PRO A 598 -20.49 -17.00 -25.53
CA PRO A 598 -21.72 -16.54 -24.93
C PRO A 598 -21.46 -15.84 -23.59
N ALA A 599 -22.34 -14.93 -23.23
CA ALA A 599 -22.34 -14.35 -21.90
C ALA A 599 -22.59 -15.44 -20.85
N LEU A 600 -21.63 -15.68 -19.97
CA LEU A 600 -21.68 -16.73 -18.95
C LEU A 600 -22.45 -16.25 -17.72
N GLU A 601 -22.11 -15.06 -17.22
CA GLU A 601 -22.76 -14.44 -16.07
C GLU A 601 -22.56 -12.92 -16.07
N ALA A 602 -23.23 -12.22 -15.14
CA ALA A 602 -23.07 -10.78 -14.98
C ALA A 602 -21.68 -10.43 -14.41
N ALA A 603 -21.13 -9.26 -14.84
CA ALA A 603 -20.00 -8.64 -14.13
C ALA A 603 -20.38 -8.42 -12.65
N PRO A 604 -19.42 -8.47 -11.75
CA PRO A 604 -17.98 -8.63 -11.93
C PRO A 604 -17.48 -10.09 -11.98
N GLY A 605 -18.36 -11.08 -12.10
CA GLY A 605 -18.00 -12.51 -12.14
C GLY A 605 -17.81 -13.13 -10.76
N GLN A 606 -17.15 -14.29 -10.71
CA GLN A 606 -16.94 -15.08 -9.49
C GLN A 606 -15.52 -14.98 -8.95
N TYR A 607 -14.49 -14.92 -9.82
CA TYR A 607 -13.08 -14.94 -9.39
C TYR A 607 -12.75 -13.74 -8.48
N VAL A 608 -13.28 -12.57 -8.80
CA VAL A 608 -13.11 -11.39 -7.97
C VAL A 608 -13.74 -11.51 -6.57
N ARG A 609 -14.74 -12.38 -6.40
CA ARG A 609 -15.43 -12.62 -5.12
C ARG A 609 -14.75 -13.67 -4.26
N ALA A 610 -13.89 -14.51 -4.88
CA ALA A 610 -13.15 -15.52 -4.15
C ALA A 610 -12.19 -14.85 -3.17
N ARG A 611 -12.41 -15.07 -1.87
CA ARG A 611 -11.49 -14.65 -0.82
C ARG A 611 -10.49 -15.76 -0.54
N VAL A 612 -9.31 -15.38 -0.09
CA VAL A 612 -8.38 -16.35 0.50
C VAL A 612 -9.10 -17.00 1.69
N ALA A 613 -9.16 -18.34 1.73
CA ALA A 613 -9.53 -19.03 2.95
C ALA A 613 -8.50 -18.63 4.01
N ARG A 614 -8.96 -17.90 5.00
CA ARG A 614 -8.14 -17.40 6.11
C ARG A 614 -8.05 -18.44 7.19
#